data_055878cc145592b8df6bacc4c53f74fd
#
_entry.id   055878cc145592b8df6bacc4c53f74fd
#
_cell.length_a   1.000
_cell.length_b   1.000
_cell.length_c   1.000
_cell.angle_alpha   90.00
_cell.angle_beta   90.00
_cell.angle_gamma   90.00
#
_symmetry.space_group_name_H-M   'P 1'
#
loop_
_entity.id
_entity.type
_entity.pdbx_description
1 polymer ?
#
loop_
_entity_poly.entity_id
_entity_poly.type
_entity_poly.pdbx_seq_one_letter_code
_entity_poly.pdbx_strand_id
1 'polypeptide(L)'
;RRQRQMCIRDREFDVPCIGLPGTIDNDLYGTDNTIGYDTTLNTIVECVDRIRDTAQSHERIFFVEVMGRDAGFLAQNSAIASGAEAAIIPEDSTDVDQLARFMERGIRKSKKSCIVIVSESPKCGAMYYAERVHKEFPDYDVRVSILGHLQRGGRPSARDRILASRTGTGAVEAIMQGQRNLMVGVRNNEVCYVPLSEAIRSDKPFDRKLIRVLDEVSI
;
A
#
# COMPACT_ATOMS: atom_id res chain seq x y z
N ARG A 1 11.40 -3.08 -11.72
CA ARG A 1 11.99 -3.82 -12.86
C ARG A 1 11.80 -3.11 -14.21
N ARG A 2 10.60 -2.65 -14.58
CA ARG A 2 10.35 -1.97 -15.88
C ARG A 2 11.16 -0.67 -16.04
N GLN A 3 11.22 0.18 -15.03
CA GLN A 3 12.01 1.43 -15.06
C GLN A 3 13.52 1.16 -15.13
N ARG A 4 14.02 0.14 -14.43
CA ARG A 4 15.42 -0.28 -14.55
C ARG A 4 15.75 -0.77 -15.97
N GLN A 5 14.80 -1.45 -16.63
CA GLN A 5 14.96 -1.86 -18.04
C GLN A 5 14.94 -0.65 -18.99
N MET A 6 14.16 0.40 -18.70
CA MET A 6 14.19 1.65 -19.47
C MET A 6 15.54 2.35 -19.38
N CYS A 7 16.14 2.45 -18.20
CA CYS A 7 17.48 3.01 -18.01
C CYS A 7 18.58 2.21 -18.74
N ILE A 8 18.45 0.88 -18.82
CA ILE A 8 19.39 0.02 -19.57
C ILE A 8 19.24 0.30 -21.08
N ARG A 9 18.03 0.31 -21.60
CA ARG A 9 17.76 0.56 -23.03
C ARG A 9 18.20 1.94 -23.50
N ASP A 10 18.03 2.96 -22.67
CA ASP A 10 18.50 4.31 -22.94
C ASP A 10 20.02 4.35 -23.12
N ARG A 11 20.76 3.66 -22.26
CA ARG A 11 22.23 3.60 -22.34
C ARG A 11 22.75 2.76 -23.50
N GLU A 12 22.04 1.67 -23.83
CA GLU A 12 22.48 0.74 -24.90
C GLU A 12 22.11 1.23 -26.32
N PHE A 13 20.96 1.94 -26.43
CA PHE A 13 20.38 2.29 -27.73
C PHE A 13 20.22 3.79 -27.96
N ASP A 14 20.65 4.63 -27.04
CA ASP A 14 20.47 6.09 -27.05
C ASP A 14 19.02 6.55 -27.33
N VAL A 15 18.04 5.79 -26.82
CA VAL A 15 16.63 6.10 -26.98
C VAL A 15 16.16 6.98 -25.84
N PRO A 16 15.68 8.20 -26.10
CA PRO A 16 15.15 9.07 -25.04
C PRO A 16 13.93 8.44 -24.38
N CYS A 17 13.98 8.27 -23.05
CA CYS A 17 12.91 7.69 -22.27
C CYS A 17 12.35 8.69 -21.27
N ILE A 18 11.01 8.76 -21.18
CA ILE A 18 10.29 9.43 -20.11
C ILE A 18 9.48 8.38 -19.35
N GLY A 19 9.70 8.29 -18.04
CA GLY A 19 8.99 7.36 -17.14
C GLY A 19 7.70 7.96 -16.59
N LEU A 20 6.66 7.13 -16.45
CA LEU A 20 5.46 7.46 -15.69
C LEU A 20 5.37 6.51 -14.48
N PRO A 21 4.92 7.00 -13.29
CA PRO A 21 4.93 6.22 -12.05
C PRO A 21 3.76 5.23 -11.98
N GLY A 22 3.78 4.17 -12.79
CA GLY A 22 2.75 3.15 -12.89
C GLY A 22 3.04 1.94 -12.00
N THR A 23 2.59 1.96 -10.75
CA THR A 23 2.61 0.85 -9.79
C THR A 23 1.53 1.05 -8.74
N ILE A 24 1.00 -0.04 -8.19
CA ILE A 24 0.06 0.01 -7.07
C ILE A 24 0.76 0.16 -5.72
N ASP A 25 2.04 -0.15 -5.63
CA ASP A 25 2.80 -0.26 -4.37
C ASP A 25 3.13 1.13 -3.77
N ASN A 26 3.03 2.19 -4.56
CA ASN A 26 3.32 3.59 -4.20
C ASN A 26 4.74 3.81 -3.64
N ASP A 27 5.68 2.99 -4.04
CA ASP A 27 7.06 2.91 -3.55
C ASP A 27 8.07 3.75 -4.35
N LEU A 28 7.64 4.51 -5.36
CA LEU A 28 8.52 5.30 -6.20
C LEU A 28 8.83 6.66 -5.59
N TYR A 29 10.13 6.94 -5.45
CA TYR A 29 10.61 8.26 -5.04
C TYR A 29 10.25 9.33 -6.09
N GLY A 30 9.94 10.54 -5.62
CA GLY A 30 9.71 11.69 -6.50
C GLY A 30 8.26 11.93 -6.91
N THR A 31 7.31 11.15 -6.38
CA THR A 31 5.88 11.40 -6.57
C THR A 31 5.10 11.11 -5.28
N ASP A 32 4.05 11.89 -5.01
CA ASP A 32 3.18 11.65 -3.86
C ASP A 32 2.36 10.37 -4.04
N ASN A 33 1.82 10.18 -5.24
CA ASN A 33 1.05 8.99 -5.59
C ASN A 33 1.51 8.41 -6.92
N THR A 34 1.39 7.09 -7.02
CA THR A 34 1.61 6.36 -8.26
C THR A 34 0.28 6.01 -8.92
N ILE A 35 0.28 5.87 -10.25
CA ILE A 35 -0.91 5.51 -11.03
C ILE A 35 -1.31 4.07 -10.69
N GLY A 36 -2.53 3.90 -10.23
CA GLY A 36 -3.10 2.61 -9.79
C GLY A 36 -3.18 2.46 -8.27
N TYR A 37 -2.46 3.26 -7.50
CA TYR A 37 -2.46 3.20 -6.04
C TYR A 37 -3.82 3.53 -5.43
N ASP A 38 -4.45 4.64 -5.81
CA ASP A 38 -5.75 5.05 -5.29
C ASP A 38 -6.86 4.06 -5.66
N THR A 39 -6.83 3.52 -6.88
CA THR A 39 -7.74 2.45 -7.31
C THR A 39 -7.60 1.22 -6.44
N THR A 40 -6.37 0.82 -6.14
CA THR A 40 -6.10 -0.34 -5.29
C THR A 40 -6.56 -0.11 -3.85
N LEU A 41 -6.34 1.08 -3.29
CA LEU A 41 -6.87 1.42 -1.96
C LEU A 41 -8.39 1.28 -1.90
N ASN A 42 -9.12 1.80 -2.89
CA ASN A 42 -10.57 1.67 -2.95
C ASN A 42 -11.01 0.19 -3.04
N THR A 43 -10.30 -0.63 -3.81
CA THR A 43 -10.57 -2.08 -3.90
C THR A 43 -10.36 -2.77 -2.56
N ILE A 44 -9.26 -2.45 -1.85
CA ILE A 44 -8.98 -3.03 -0.52
C ILE A 44 -10.07 -2.61 0.47
N VAL A 45 -10.42 -1.33 0.53
CA VAL A 45 -11.46 -0.81 1.45
C VAL A 45 -12.79 -1.53 1.20
N GLU A 46 -13.23 -1.66 -0.06
CA GLU A 46 -14.45 -2.38 -0.40
C GLU A 46 -14.40 -3.85 0.07
N CYS A 47 -13.27 -4.52 -0.09
CA CYS A 47 -13.11 -5.90 0.39
C CYS A 47 -13.17 -5.98 1.92
N VAL A 48 -12.51 -5.05 2.62
CA VAL A 48 -12.49 -5.00 4.09
C VAL A 48 -13.88 -4.71 4.64
N ASP A 49 -14.64 -3.80 4.03
CA ASP A 49 -16.01 -3.50 4.44
C ASP A 49 -16.91 -4.75 4.35
N ARG A 50 -16.79 -5.53 3.26
CA ARG A 50 -17.52 -6.80 3.11
C ARG A 50 -17.09 -7.85 4.15
N ILE A 51 -15.81 -7.90 4.51
CA ILE A 51 -15.29 -8.78 5.57
C ILE A 51 -15.85 -8.33 6.92
N ARG A 52 -15.92 -7.02 7.17
CA ARG A 52 -16.44 -6.44 8.42
C ARG A 52 -17.90 -6.79 8.65
N ASP A 53 -18.73 -6.72 7.62
CA ASP A 53 -20.14 -7.13 7.70
C ASP A 53 -20.28 -8.59 8.17
N THR A 54 -19.42 -9.46 7.67
CA THR A 54 -19.37 -10.88 8.07
C THR A 54 -18.79 -11.06 9.48
N ALA A 55 -17.78 -10.27 9.84
CA ALA A 55 -17.07 -10.38 11.12
C ALA A 55 -17.95 -9.99 12.33
N GLN A 56 -18.85 -9.02 12.15
CA GLN A 56 -19.73 -8.53 13.23
C GLN A 56 -20.69 -9.60 13.80
N SER A 57 -20.98 -10.64 13.03
CA SER A 57 -21.88 -11.73 13.42
C SER A 57 -21.26 -12.72 14.43
N HIS A 58 -19.93 -12.74 14.56
CA HIS A 58 -19.19 -13.69 15.38
C HIS A 58 -17.92 -13.00 15.90
N GLU A 59 -17.50 -13.28 17.12
CA GLU A 59 -16.27 -12.76 17.71
C GLU A 59 -15.02 -13.28 16.97
N ARG A 60 -14.72 -12.69 15.80
CA ARG A 60 -13.69 -13.14 14.88
C ARG A 60 -12.57 -12.12 14.72
N ILE A 61 -11.36 -12.65 14.57
CA ILE A 61 -10.19 -11.88 14.17
C ILE A 61 -9.87 -12.20 12.72
N PHE A 62 -9.85 -11.15 11.88
CA PHE A 62 -9.50 -11.28 10.48
C PHE A 62 -8.12 -10.69 10.20
N PHE A 63 -7.21 -11.49 9.68
CA PHE A 63 -5.99 -11.03 9.06
C PHE A 63 -6.22 -10.89 7.56
N VAL A 64 -6.15 -9.66 7.06
CA VAL A 64 -6.35 -9.36 5.64
C VAL A 64 -5.01 -9.00 5.01
N GLU A 65 -4.50 -9.90 4.15
CA GLU A 65 -3.24 -9.67 3.46
C GLU A 65 -3.45 -8.82 2.21
N VAL A 66 -2.65 -7.76 2.11
CA VAL A 66 -2.64 -6.84 0.97
C VAL A 66 -1.27 -6.84 0.30
N MET A 67 -1.25 -6.54 -1.00
CA MET A 67 -0.02 -6.37 -1.76
C MET A 67 0.78 -5.16 -1.24
N GLY A 68 1.94 -4.93 -1.77
CA GLY A 68 2.83 -3.81 -1.41
C GLY A 68 4.30 -4.21 -1.53
N ARG A 69 4.58 -5.49 -1.72
CA ARG A 69 5.91 -6.07 -1.82
C ARG A 69 6.74 -5.77 -0.55
N ASP A 70 7.74 -4.89 -0.67
CA ASP A 70 8.64 -4.49 0.42
C ASP A 70 8.23 -3.15 1.06
N ALA A 71 7.02 -2.63 0.74
CA ALA A 71 6.52 -1.34 1.19
C ALA A 71 5.12 -1.45 1.82
N GLY A 72 4.93 -0.84 2.96
CA GLY A 72 3.70 -0.88 3.75
C GLY A 72 2.66 0.19 3.40
N PHE A 73 2.84 0.97 2.31
CA PHE A 73 1.93 2.07 1.97
C PHE A 73 0.47 1.63 1.77
N LEU A 74 0.25 0.51 1.07
CA LEU A 74 -1.09 -0.04 0.88
C LEU A 74 -1.70 -0.49 2.21
N ALA A 75 -0.94 -1.24 3.00
CA ALA A 75 -1.43 -1.74 4.29
C ALA A 75 -1.76 -0.61 5.26
N GLN A 76 -0.86 0.38 5.41
CA GLN A 76 -1.07 1.52 6.31
C GLN A 76 -2.31 2.33 5.91
N ASN A 77 -2.38 2.76 4.64
CA ASN A 77 -3.45 3.65 4.22
C ASN A 77 -4.81 2.94 4.12
N SER A 78 -4.83 1.67 3.73
CA SER A 78 -6.08 0.90 3.73
C SER A 78 -6.56 0.60 5.14
N ALA A 79 -5.67 0.36 6.10
CA ALA A 79 -6.04 0.18 7.50
C ALA A 79 -6.70 1.44 8.08
N ILE A 80 -6.12 2.62 7.85
CA ILE A 80 -6.71 3.89 8.27
C ILE A 80 -8.06 4.10 7.58
N ALA A 81 -8.12 3.93 6.27
CA ALA A 81 -9.33 4.20 5.49
C ALA A 81 -10.50 3.26 5.81
N SER A 82 -10.21 2.02 6.16
CA SER A 82 -11.22 1.03 6.57
C SER A 82 -11.50 1.00 8.07
N GLY A 83 -10.77 1.77 8.89
CA GLY A 83 -10.88 1.71 10.34
C GLY A 83 -10.50 0.33 10.92
N ALA A 84 -9.49 -0.31 10.34
CA ALA A 84 -8.93 -1.54 10.87
C ALA A 84 -8.23 -1.29 12.22
N GLU A 85 -8.17 -2.30 13.06
CA GLU A 85 -7.61 -2.20 14.40
C GLU A 85 -6.07 -2.12 14.41
N ALA A 86 -5.43 -2.69 13.38
CA ALA A 86 -3.97 -2.64 13.24
C ALA A 86 -3.52 -2.79 11.79
N ALA A 87 -2.28 -2.36 11.51
CA ALA A 87 -1.56 -2.66 10.28
C ALA A 87 -0.20 -3.26 10.61
N ILE A 88 0.15 -4.35 9.96
CA ILE A 88 1.47 -4.97 10.03
C ILE A 88 2.21 -4.64 8.73
N ILE A 89 3.28 -3.89 8.85
CA ILE A 89 4.03 -3.31 7.72
C ILE A 89 5.53 -3.62 7.83
N PRO A 90 6.26 -3.70 6.69
CA PRO A 90 7.70 -3.98 6.71
C PRO A 90 8.54 -2.90 7.40
N GLU A 91 8.11 -1.64 7.37
CA GLU A 91 8.81 -0.48 7.93
C GLU A 91 8.72 -0.39 9.45
N ASP A 92 7.81 -1.14 10.05
CA ASP A 92 7.68 -1.25 11.50
C ASP A 92 7.88 -2.71 11.91
N SER A 93 8.81 -2.94 12.83
CA SER A 93 9.01 -4.26 13.44
C SER A 93 7.89 -4.53 14.44
N THR A 94 6.66 -4.65 13.94
CA THR A 94 5.53 -5.02 14.79
C THR A 94 5.75 -6.43 15.30
N ASP A 95 6.21 -6.54 16.53
CA ASP A 95 6.32 -7.82 17.22
C ASP A 95 4.91 -8.31 17.56
N VAL A 96 4.76 -9.63 17.65
CA VAL A 96 3.51 -10.28 18.06
C VAL A 96 3.01 -9.77 19.40
N ASP A 97 3.91 -9.33 20.27
CA ASP A 97 3.56 -8.71 21.54
C ASP A 97 2.79 -7.38 21.38
N GLN A 98 3.06 -6.64 20.31
CA GLN A 98 2.26 -5.44 19.97
C GLN A 98 0.87 -5.85 19.47
N LEU A 99 0.79 -6.89 18.65
CA LEU A 99 -0.47 -7.44 18.19
C LEU A 99 -1.33 -7.95 19.36
N ALA A 100 -0.73 -8.65 20.32
CA ALA A 100 -1.38 -9.07 21.55
C ALA A 100 -1.97 -7.87 22.33
N ARG A 101 -1.20 -6.78 22.44
CA ARG A 101 -1.70 -5.55 23.10
C ARG A 101 -2.86 -4.88 22.35
N PHE A 102 -2.84 -4.91 21.01
CA PHE A 102 -3.98 -4.41 20.22
C PHE A 102 -5.21 -5.28 20.41
N MET A 103 -5.05 -6.58 20.43
CA MET A 103 -6.13 -7.53 20.70
C MET A 103 -6.72 -7.33 22.10
N GLU A 104 -5.88 -7.25 23.12
CA GLU A 104 -6.33 -6.99 24.50
C GLU A 104 -7.09 -5.67 24.64
N ARG A 105 -6.66 -4.61 23.94
CA ARG A 105 -7.38 -3.33 23.91
C ARG A 105 -8.75 -3.48 23.24
N GLY A 106 -8.82 -4.16 22.11
CA GLY A 106 -10.07 -4.44 21.39
C GLY A 106 -11.05 -5.23 22.25
N ILE A 107 -10.57 -6.26 22.92
CA ILE A 107 -11.35 -7.11 23.84
C ILE A 107 -11.91 -6.28 25.02
N ARG A 108 -11.06 -5.47 25.68
CA ARG A 108 -11.49 -4.60 26.79
C ARG A 108 -12.59 -3.60 26.39
N LYS A 109 -12.69 -3.28 25.11
CA LYS A 109 -13.68 -2.34 24.54
C LYS A 109 -14.94 -3.03 24.01
N SER A 110 -15.13 -4.33 24.29
CA SER A 110 -16.29 -5.12 23.85
C SER A 110 -16.49 -5.10 22.31
N LYS A 111 -15.42 -4.95 21.53
CA LYS A 111 -15.50 -5.07 20.08
C LYS A 111 -15.73 -6.53 19.69
N LYS A 112 -16.77 -6.77 18.91
CA LYS A 112 -17.15 -8.12 18.45
C LYS A 112 -16.28 -8.65 17.32
N SER A 113 -15.46 -7.82 16.68
CA SER A 113 -14.58 -8.21 15.57
C SER A 113 -13.32 -7.37 15.57
N CYS A 114 -12.22 -7.96 15.12
CA CYS A 114 -10.94 -7.30 14.95
C CYS A 114 -10.42 -7.57 13.53
N ILE A 115 -10.05 -6.52 12.80
CA ILE A 115 -9.46 -6.61 11.47
C ILE A 115 -8.04 -6.08 11.54
N VAL A 116 -7.09 -6.91 11.12
CA VAL A 116 -5.67 -6.58 11.02
C VAL A 116 -5.26 -6.63 9.55
N ILE A 117 -4.81 -5.50 9.03
CA ILE A 117 -4.26 -5.46 7.66
C ILE A 117 -2.79 -5.86 7.71
N VAL A 118 -2.38 -6.77 6.83
CA VAL A 118 -1.01 -7.29 6.77
C VAL A 118 -0.44 -7.04 5.39
N SER A 119 0.71 -6.36 5.30
CA SER A 119 1.44 -6.25 4.04
C SER A 119 2.00 -7.62 3.64
N GLU A 120 1.89 -7.99 2.36
CA GLU A 120 2.52 -9.21 1.85
C GLU A 120 4.04 -9.19 2.13
N SER A 121 4.57 -10.30 2.58
CA SER A 121 6.01 -10.43 2.82
C SER A 121 6.45 -11.86 2.48
N PRO A 122 7.63 -12.02 1.87
CA PRO A 122 8.19 -13.34 1.63
C PRO A 122 8.49 -14.14 2.90
N LYS A 123 8.60 -13.45 4.04
CA LYS A 123 8.98 -14.06 5.33
C LYS A 123 7.79 -14.24 6.27
N CYS A 124 6.88 -13.28 6.34
CA CYS A 124 5.81 -13.23 7.32
C CYS A 124 4.56 -12.62 6.69
N GLY A 125 3.70 -13.44 6.11
CA GLY A 125 2.38 -13.01 5.62
C GLY A 125 1.29 -13.20 6.67
N ALA A 126 0.04 -12.93 6.30
CA ALA A 126 -1.11 -13.02 7.20
C ALA A 126 -1.27 -14.41 7.85
N MET A 127 -0.94 -15.49 7.14
CA MET A 127 -0.98 -16.85 7.68
C MET A 127 -0.05 -17.01 8.88
N TYR A 128 1.18 -16.47 8.80
CA TYR A 128 2.15 -16.54 9.89
C TYR A 128 1.62 -15.89 11.18
N TYR A 129 1.06 -14.70 11.08
CA TYR A 129 0.51 -13.99 12.23
C TYR A 129 -0.75 -14.67 12.77
N ALA A 130 -1.61 -15.18 11.90
CA ALA A 130 -2.80 -15.90 12.27
C ALA A 130 -2.48 -17.18 13.06
N GLU A 131 -1.49 -17.97 12.63
CA GLU A 131 -1.04 -19.17 13.33
C GLU A 131 -0.47 -18.86 14.72
N ARG A 132 0.29 -17.76 14.84
CA ARG A 132 0.82 -17.33 16.14
C ARG A 132 -0.28 -16.91 17.09
N VAL A 133 -1.21 -16.09 16.63
CA VAL A 133 -2.35 -15.63 17.44
C VAL A 133 -3.22 -16.80 17.86
N HIS A 134 -3.48 -17.76 16.97
CA HIS A 134 -4.25 -18.96 17.32
C HIS A 134 -3.57 -19.81 18.41
N LYS A 135 -2.24 -19.87 18.45
CA LYS A 135 -1.49 -20.57 19.50
C LYS A 135 -1.55 -19.87 20.85
N GLU A 136 -1.45 -18.54 20.85
CA GLU A 136 -1.43 -17.72 22.07
C GLU A 136 -2.84 -17.47 22.62
N PHE A 137 -3.85 -17.41 21.74
CA PHE A 137 -5.24 -17.11 22.07
C PHE A 137 -6.18 -18.13 21.40
N PRO A 138 -6.22 -19.39 21.87
CA PRO A 138 -6.98 -20.48 21.24
C PRO A 138 -8.50 -20.27 21.24
N ASP A 139 -9.02 -19.43 22.11
CA ASP A 139 -10.45 -19.14 22.24
C ASP A 139 -10.99 -18.23 21.12
N TYR A 140 -10.11 -17.61 20.31
CA TYR A 140 -10.52 -16.75 19.21
C TYR A 140 -10.64 -17.48 17.89
N ASP A 141 -11.75 -17.22 17.16
CA ASP A 141 -11.90 -17.68 15.78
C ASP A 141 -11.09 -16.78 14.83
N VAL A 142 -9.89 -17.25 14.48
CA VAL A 142 -8.96 -16.52 13.61
C VAL A 142 -9.19 -16.89 12.16
N ARG A 143 -9.34 -15.90 11.28
CA ARG A 143 -9.56 -16.05 9.85
C ARG A 143 -8.52 -15.28 9.05
N VAL A 144 -8.19 -15.79 7.86
CA VAL A 144 -7.25 -15.15 6.94
C VAL A 144 -7.94 -14.91 5.60
N SER A 145 -7.77 -13.72 5.07
CA SER A 145 -8.19 -13.35 3.71
C SER A 145 -7.02 -12.77 2.96
N ILE A 146 -6.57 -13.43 1.90
CA ILE A 146 -5.48 -12.97 1.04
C ILE A 146 -6.11 -12.35 -0.21
N LEU A 147 -6.03 -11.03 -0.36
CA LEU A 147 -6.66 -10.33 -1.48
C LEU A 147 -5.92 -10.55 -2.81
N GLY A 148 -4.59 -10.72 -2.74
CA GLY A 148 -3.78 -11.09 -3.90
C GLY A 148 -4.01 -10.21 -5.13
N HIS A 149 -4.06 -10.83 -6.31
CA HIS A 149 -4.16 -10.12 -7.59
C HIS A 149 -5.51 -9.43 -7.85
N LEU A 150 -6.54 -9.63 -7.04
CA LEU A 150 -7.78 -8.85 -7.09
C LEU A 150 -7.50 -7.34 -7.01
N GLN A 151 -6.48 -6.96 -6.25
CA GLN A 151 -6.03 -5.60 -6.06
C GLN A 151 -5.47 -4.92 -7.33
N ARG A 152 -5.11 -5.70 -8.35
CA ARG A 152 -4.58 -5.19 -9.63
C ARG A 152 -5.64 -4.95 -10.68
N GLY A 153 -6.89 -5.28 -10.37
CA GLY A 153 -8.04 -5.14 -11.25
C GLY A 153 -8.91 -3.93 -10.92
N GLY A 154 -10.03 -3.85 -11.59
CA GLY A 154 -11.06 -2.84 -11.34
C GLY A 154 -11.01 -1.64 -12.28
N ARG A 155 -11.97 -0.73 -12.10
CA ARG A 155 -12.06 0.52 -12.85
C ARG A 155 -11.17 1.56 -12.19
N PRO A 156 -10.29 2.25 -12.95
CA PRO A 156 -9.47 3.31 -12.40
C PRO A 156 -10.32 4.39 -11.72
N SER A 157 -9.92 4.79 -10.52
CA SER A 157 -10.55 5.88 -9.79
C SER A 157 -10.42 7.22 -10.55
N ALA A 158 -11.25 8.18 -10.21
CA ALA A 158 -11.13 9.53 -10.79
C ALA A 158 -9.74 10.14 -10.51
N ARG A 159 -9.19 9.89 -9.33
CA ARG A 159 -7.87 10.37 -8.91
C ARG A 159 -6.75 9.80 -9.77
N ASP A 160 -6.75 8.49 -10.01
CA ASP A 160 -5.77 7.84 -10.88
C ASP A 160 -5.88 8.31 -12.34
N ARG A 161 -7.10 8.53 -12.85
CA ARG A 161 -7.31 9.07 -14.21
C ARG A 161 -6.74 10.47 -14.35
N ILE A 162 -6.99 11.35 -13.37
CA ILE A 162 -6.46 12.72 -13.35
C ILE A 162 -4.93 12.69 -13.25
N LEU A 163 -4.38 11.86 -12.36
CA LEU A 163 -2.94 11.70 -12.21
C LEU A 163 -2.28 11.22 -13.51
N ALA A 164 -2.86 10.21 -14.15
CA ALA A 164 -2.37 9.68 -15.42
C ALA A 164 -2.40 10.74 -16.54
N SER A 165 -3.47 11.55 -16.62
CA SER A 165 -3.58 12.64 -17.59
C SER A 165 -2.53 13.72 -17.35
N ARG A 166 -2.35 14.16 -16.10
CA ARG A 166 -1.37 15.18 -15.72
C ARG A 166 0.06 14.74 -16.02
N THR A 167 0.42 13.53 -15.58
CA THR A 167 1.77 12.99 -15.83
C THR A 167 2.01 12.70 -17.31
N GLY A 168 0.98 12.26 -18.06
CA GLY A 168 1.04 12.07 -19.50
C GLY A 168 1.27 13.37 -20.26
N THR A 169 0.54 14.45 -19.93
CA THR A 169 0.77 15.78 -20.50
C THR A 169 2.19 16.28 -20.22
N GLY A 170 2.63 16.21 -18.94
CA GLY A 170 3.98 16.59 -18.57
C GLY A 170 5.07 15.77 -19.29
N ALA A 171 4.81 14.50 -19.59
CA ALA A 171 5.76 13.69 -20.37
C ALA A 171 5.90 14.17 -21.82
N VAL A 172 4.80 14.57 -22.47
CA VAL A 172 4.83 15.16 -23.81
C VAL A 172 5.57 16.48 -23.80
N GLU A 173 5.28 17.36 -22.83
CA GLU A 173 5.98 18.64 -22.68
C GLU A 173 7.48 18.47 -22.48
N ALA A 174 7.88 17.52 -21.64
CA ALA A 174 9.30 17.19 -21.44
C ALA A 174 9.99 16.73 -22.74
N ILE A 175 9.34 15.89 -23.53
CA ILE A 175 9.87 15.43 -24.82
C ILE A 175 10.00 16.61 -25.80
N MET A 176 9.00 17.48 -25.87
CA MET A 176 9.03 18.67 -26.75
C MET A 176 10.14 19.65 -26.36
N GLN A 177 10.52 19.68 -25.07
CA GLN A 177 11.65 20.48 -24.56
C GLN A 177 13.02 19.77 -24.71
N GLY A 178 13.05 18.60 -25.34
CA GLY A 178 14.28 17.80 -25.51
C GLY A 178 14.79 17.14 -24.23
N GLN A 179 13.95 17.09 -23.18
CA GLN A 179 14.30 16.39 -21.94
C GLN A 179 14.22 14.89 -22.12
N ARG A 180 15.07 14.16 -21.39
CA ARG A 180 15.15 12.70 -21.45
C ARG A 180 15.60 12.11 -20.12
N ASN A 181 15.36 10.82 -19.92
CA ASN A 181 15.85 10.03 -18.78
C ASN A 181 15.32 10.52 -17.44
N LEU A 182 14.07 10.96 -17.43
CA LEU A 182 13.38 11.41 -16.23
C LEU A 182 12.03 10.70 -16.06
N MET A 183 11.53 10.72 -14.84
CA MET A 183 10.18 10.34 -14.46
C MET A 183 9.35 11.60 -14.22
N VAL A 184 8.14 11.63 -14.77
CA VAL A 184 7.17 12.69 -14.48
C VAL A 184 6.32 12.26 -13.31
N GLY A 185 6.46 12.96 -12.18
CA GLY A 185 5.67 12.74 -10.97
C GLY A 185 4.74 13.91 -10.67
N VAL A 186 4.00 13.80 -9.57
CA VAL A 186 3.25 14.89 -8.97
C VAL A 186 3.61 14.97 -7.50
N ARG A 187 4.10 16.13 -7.05
CA ARG A 187 4.47 16.39 -5.66
C ARG A 187 3.85 17.71 -5.20
N ASN A 188 3.22 17.71 -4.04
CA ASN A 188 2.49 18.88 -3.52
C ASN A 188 1.50 19.48 -4.54
N ASN A 189 0.80 18.60 -5.25
CA ASN A 189 -0.14 18.96 -6.31
C ASN A 189 0.48 19.69 -7.52
N GLU A 190 1.79 19.62 -7.74
CA GLU A 190 2.49 20.16 -8.92
C GLU A 190 3.19 19.04 -9.69
N VAL A 191 3.22 19.15 -11.02
CA VAL A 191 4.00 18.25 -11.86
C VAL A 191 5.47 18.51 -11.64
N CYS A 192 6.23 17.44 -11.42
CA CYS A 192 7.67 17.49 -11.19
C CYS A 192 8.40 16.47 -12.06
N TYR A 193 9.67 16.76 -12.32
CA TYR A 193 10.55 15.95 -13.15
C TYR A 193 11.71 15.44 -12.32
N VAL A 194 11.86 14.12 -12.25
CA VAL A 194 12.86 13.47 -11.40
C VAL A 194 13.73 12.58 -12.27
N PRO A 195 15.07 12.69 -12.20
CA PRO A 195 15.95 11.78 -12.95
C PRO A 195 15.59 10.32 -12.68
N LEU A 196 15.49 9.48 -13.73
CA LEU A 196 15.17 8.05 -13.58
C LEU A 196 16.14 7.34 -12.65
N SER A 197 17.41 7.74 -12.66
CA SER A 197 18.42 7.18 -11.75
C SER A 197 18.14 7.48 -10.27
N GLU A 198 17.56 8.64 -9.96
CA GLU A 198 17.18 9.03 -8.61
C GLU A 198 15.88 8.34 -8.20
N ALA A 199 14.87 8.36 -9.07
CA ALA A 199 13.59 7.69 -8.81
C ALA A 199 13.71 6.18 -8.52
N ILE A 200 14.79 5.53 -9.05
CA ILE A 200 15.02 4.09 -8.86
C ILE A 200 15.91 3.77 -7.65
N ARG A 201 16.82 4.68 -7.30
CA ARG A 201 17.83 4.43 -6.25
C ARG A 201 17.40 4.93 -4.89
N SER A 202 16.54 5.94 -4.85
CA SER A 202 16.10 6.56 -3.61
C SER A 202 14.83 5.88 -3.11
N ASP A 203 14.78 5.61 -1.81
CA ASP A 203 13.58 5.12 -1.17
C ASP A 203 12.58 6.27 -0.95
N LYS A 204 11.32 5.98 -1.19
CA LYS A 204 10.25 6.92 -0.87
C LYS A 204 10.10 6.99 0.66
N PRO A 205 10.13 8.19 1.26
CA PRO A 205 9.98 8.31 2.70
C PRO A 205 8.60 7.82 3.14
N PHE A 206 8.59 6.96 4.16
CA PHE A 206 7.38 6.44 4.77
C PHE A 206 6.88 7.42 5.85
N ASP A 207 5.61 7.78 5.80
CA ASP A 207 5.03 8.70 6.79
C ASP A 207 4.65 7.98 8.08
N ARG A 208 5.57 7.98 9.04
CA ARG A 208 5.35 7.38 10.36
C ARG A 208 4.28 8.10 11.20
N LYS A 209 3.90 9.34 10.86
CA LYS A 209 2.83 10.05 11.58
C LYS A 209 1.48 9.39 11.35
N LEU A 210 1.29 8.74 10.20
CA LEU A 210 0.07 8.00 9.90
C LEU A 210 -0.10 6.75 10.76
N ILE A 211 0.97 6.17 11.30
CA ILE A 211 0.89 5.07 12.27
C ILE A 211 0.14 5.55 13.52
N ARG A 212 0.50 6.75 14.00
CA ARG A 212 -0.20 7.36 15.13
C ARG A 212 -1.68 7.63 14.83
N VAL A 213 -2.00 8.08 13.61
CA VAL A 213 -3.40 8.25 13.19
C VAL A 213 -4.15 6.93 13.26
N LEU A 214 -3.54 5.83 12.79
CA LEU A 214 -4.14 4.50 12.89
C LEU A 214 -4.42 4.12 14.35
N ASP A 215 -3.45 4.34 15.25
CA ASP A 215 -3.61 4.06 16.69
C ASP A 215 -4.74 4.89 17.32
N GLU A 216 -4.94 6.13 16.87
CA GLU A 216 -5.99 7.03 17.36
C GLU A 216 -7.39 6.67 16.81
N VAL A 217 -7.51 6.22 15.55
CA VAL A 217 -8.80 5.90 14.92
C VAL A 217 -9.25 4.45 15.11
N SER A 218 -8.36 3.55 15.50
CA SER A 218 -8.64 2.14 15.80
C SER A 218 -9.37 1.93 17.15
N ILE A 219 -9.95 2.97 17.69
CA ILE A 219 -10.59 3.00 19.01
C ILE A 219 -11.99 2.37 19.00
#